data_52e85529f240a2c5f43c7a1239884c60
#
_entry.id   52e85529f240a2c5f43c7a1239884c60
#
_cell.length_a   1.000
_cell.length_b   1.000
_cell.length_c   1.000
_cell.angle_alpha   90.00
_cell.angle_beta   90.00
_cell.angle_gamma   90.00
#
_symmetry.space_group_name_H-M   'P 1'
#
loop_
_entity.id
_entity.type
_entity.pdbx_description
1 polymer ?
#
loop_
_entity_poly.entity_id
_entity_poly.type
_entity_poly.pdbx_seq_one_letter_code
_entity_poly.pdbx_strand_id
1 'polypeptide(L)'
;MRQNVICFAVLVLLVGCNGRKTPVADLVDSTHIEKEIPLEQRFLPDTAYASTNVLQYIVEDVDSTATPLKDLNDRYKDKEGVYVFRKNLLRNADFGGRVKGTPDSIIISWEFTTAYDTSPTRFGTWGGGSGWTGQPLYMKWTDEQMATFRKSSPGLTADFGPEEIIVGSLCGKGYFINYHTGKASREPLDLGNVVKGTVGMDPEYYNLYVGQGVPRQAGPFGCQVFDLLKHQRTFFYGPDPKAWRGWNAFDSNSIVAGGYLFWCGENGSIYKYERSQGNLRRVSVMRYRVGGMAPGIESSLCVYLNYGYFSDNRGNVICINLNTMKPVWHYDNHDDSDGTMVCREEGGIPYLYTACEVDKQGDSGVRHFVK
;
A
#
# COMPACT_ATOMS: atom_id res chain seq x y z
N MET A 1 -1.49 -16.93 -43.35
CA MET A 1 -1.47 -16.33 -41.99
C MET A 1 -2.76 -15.55 -41.80
N ARG A 2 -3.69 -16.09 -41.08
CA ARG A 2 -4.98 -15.44 -40.81
C ARG A 2 -4.95 -14.99 -39.36
N GLN A 3 -5.02 -13.69 -39.14
CA GLN A 3 -5.25 -13.09 -37.84
C GLN A 3 -6.72 -13.27 -37.46
N ASN A 4 -6.98 -13.97 -36.37
CA ASN A 4 -8.32 -14.04 -35.77
C ASN A 4 -8.42 -12.90 -34.76
N VAL A 5 -9.20 -11.89 -35.11
CA VAL A 5 -9.66 -10.85 -34.19
C VAL A 5 -10.91 -11.37 -33.50
N ILE A 6 -10.86 -11.61 -32.21
CA ILE A 6 -12.03 -11.95 -31.41
C ILE A 6 -12.63 -10.66 -30.84
N CYS A 7 -13.75 -10.23 -31.43
CA CYS A 7 -14.59 -9.18 -30.88
C CYS A 7 -15.46 -9.77 -29.77
N PHE A 8 -15.31 -9.27 -28.55
CA PHE A 8 -16.30 -9.49 -27.48
C PHE A 8 -17.49 -8.56 -27.70
N ALA A 9 -18.63 -9.12 -28.10
CA ALA A 9 -19.90 -8.42 -28.13
C ALA A 9 -20.51 -8.45 -26.72
N VAL A 10 -20.62 -7.28 -26.09
CA VAL A 10 -21.40 -7.10 -24.86
C VAL A 10 -22.88 -7.00 -25.29
N LEU A 11 -23.64 -8.04 -24.98
CA LEU A 11 -25.07 -8.06 -25.20
C LEU A 11 -25.79 -7.30 -24.06
N VAL A 12 -26.18 -6.06 -24.31
CA VAL A 12 -27.04 -5.30 -23.40
C VAL A 12 -28.49 -5.67 -23.69
N LEU A 13 -29.09 -6.46 -22.84
CA LEU A 13 -30.51 -6.72 -22.84
C LEU A 13 -31.25 -5.53 -22.18
N LEU A 14 -31.84 -4.68 -23.01
CA LEU A 14 -32.83 -3.72 -22.60
C LEU A 14 -34.17 -4.44 -22.38
N VAL A 15 -34.53 -4.67 -21.11
CA VAL A 15 -35.87 -5.09 -20.74
C VAL A 15 -36.66 -3.85 -20.37
N GLY A 16 -37.66 -3.57 -21.18
CA GLY A 16 -38.60 -2.45 -21.00
C GLY A 16 -39.40 -2.58 -19.69
N CYS A 17 -39.45 -1.47 -18.99
CA CYS A 17 -40.28 -1.33 -17.80
C CYS A 17 -41.77 -1.37 -18.14
N ASN A 18 -42.47 -2.40 -17.69
CA ASN A 18 -43.88 -2.32 -17.38
C ASN A 18 -44.08 -2.69 -15.92
N GLY A 19 -44.59 -1.73 -15.17
CA GLY A 19 -44.70 -1.78 -13.72
C GLY A 19 -45.56 -2.90 -13.19
N ARG A 20 -44.93 -3.83 -12.49
CA ARG A 20 -45.54 -4.57 -11.40
C ARG A 20 -44.49 -4.69 -10.30
N LYS A 21 -44.79 -4.09 -9.15
CA LYS A 21 -44.03 -4.30 -7.92
C LYS A 21 -44.18 -5.76 -7.52
N THR A 22 -43.23 -6.59 -7.85
CA THR A 22 -43.01 -7.86 -7.16
C THR A 22 -42.20 -7.55 -5.91
N PRO A 23 -42.56 -8.03 -4.73
CA PRO A 23 -41.72 -7.94 -3.56
C PRO A 23 -40.49 -8.76 -3.86
N VAL A 24 -39.30 -8.17 -3.68
CA VAL A 24 -38.03 -8.90 -3.60
C VAL A 24 -38.17 -9.75 -2.34
N ALA A 25 -38.56 -11.02 -2.53
CA ALA A 25 -38.51 -12.01 -1.48
C ALA A 25 -37.01 -12.19 -1.13
N ASP A 26 -36.72 -12.02 0.12
CA ASP A 26 -35.43 -12.35 0.71
C ASP A 26 -35.09 -13.80 0.40
N LEU A 27 -34.26 -14.00 -0.62
CA LEU A 27 -33.52 -15.25 -0.78
C LEU A 27 -32.30 -15.17 0.13
N VAL A 28 -32.53 -15.00 1.41
CA VAL A 28 -31.57 -15.41 2.42
C VAL A 28 -31.84 -16.92 2.58
N ASP A 29 -30.97 -17.70 1.97
CA ASP A 29 -30.92 -19.14 2.25
C ASP A 29 -30.56 -19.32 3.72
N SER A 30 -31.56 -19.55 4.56
CA SER A 30 -31.48 -19.67 6.00
C SER A 30 -30.89 -21.01 6.47
N THR A 31 -30.30 -21.80 5.57
CA THR A 31 -29.81 -23.15 5.90
C THR A 31 -28.31 -23.24 6.20
N HIS A 32 -27.54 -22.18 5.98
CA HIS A 32 -26.14 -22.10 6.42
C HIS A 32 -25.97 -21.12 7.57
N ILE A 33 -26.42 -21.49 8.77
CA ILE A 33 -25.86 -20.90 10.00
C ILE A 33 -24.44 -21.48 10.10
N GLU A 34 -23.47 -20.84 9.45
CA GLU A 34 -22.07 -21.15 9.71
C GLU A 34 -21.84 -20.92 11.19
N LYS A 35 -21.41 -21.96 11.87
CA LYS A 35 -21.09 -21.91 13.30
C LYS A 35 -20.07 -20.81 13.51
N GLU A 36 -20.41 -19.82 14.32
CA GLU A 36 -19.50 -18.70 14.61
C GLU A 36 -18.19 -19.25 15.16
N ILE A 37 -17.11 -19.08 14.40
CA ILE A 37 -15.78 -19.55 14.79
C ILE A 37 -15.27 -18.57 15.86
N PRO A 38 -14.87 -19.03 17.04
CA PRO A 38 -14.29 -18.15 18.07
C PRO A 38 -13.14 -17.31 17.51
N LEU A 39 -13.02 -16.06 17.96
CA LEU A 39 -12.06 -15.11 17.44
C LEU A 39 -10.62 -15.65 17.46
N GLU A 40 -10.24 -16.33 18.53
CA GLU A 40 -8.95 -17.00 18.69
C GLU A 40 -8.69 -18.13 17.70
N GLN A 41 -9.74 -18.75 17.16
CA GLN A 41 -9.63 -19.80 16.14
C GLN A 41 -9.68 -19.27 14.70
N ARG A 42 -10.12 -18.02 14.51
CA ARG A 42 -10.19 -17.40 13.18
C ARG A 42 -8.83 -17.15 12.54
N PHE A 43 -7.78 -17.13 13.36
CA PHE A 43 -6.40 -16.84 12.96
C PHE A 43 -5.50 -18.07 12.99
N LEU A 44 -6.01 -19.20 13.47
CA LEU A 44 -5.26 -20.43 13.35
C LEU A 44 -5.23 -20.81 11.87
N PRO A 45 -4.03 -20.98 11.29
CA PRO A 45 -3.93 -21.43 9.92
C PRO A 45 -4.62 -22.79 9.82
N ASP A 46 -5.34 -23.03 8.74
CA ASP A 46 -5.65 -24.40 8.35
C ASP A 46 -4.33 -25.17 8.40
N THR A 47 -4.31 -26.31 9.10
CA THR A 47 -3.09 -27.11 9.28
C THR A 47 -2.45 -27.53 7.96
N ALA A 48 -3.21 -27.57 6.86
CA ALA A 48 -2.70 -27.78 5.52
C ALA A 48 -1.79 -26.63 5.02
N TYR A 49 -1.99 -25.41 5.52
CA TYR A 49 -1.23 -24.20 5.13
C TYR A 49 -0.29 -23.69 6.22
N ALA A 50 -0.28 -24.33 7.39
CA ALA A 50 0.45 -23.87 8.57
C ALA A 50 1.97 -24.09 8.52
N SER A 51 2.50 -24.62 7.41
CA SER A 51 3.91 -24.95 7.36
C SER A 51 4.76 -23.72 7.12
N THR A 52 5.43 -23.22 8.16
CA THR A 52 6.57 -22.30 8.03
C THR A 52 7.88 -23.04 7.74
N ASN A 53 7.86 -24.35 7.56
CA ASN A 53 9.07 -25.17 7.41
C ASN A 53 9.90 -24.84 6.17
N VAL A 54 9.28 -24.25 5.14
CA VAL A 54 9.99 -23.79 3.94
C VAL A 54 10.65 -22.43 4.13
N LEU A 55 10.25 -21.69 5.18
CA LEU A 55 10.77 -20.36 5.47
C LEU A 55 12.04 -20.47 6.33
N GLN A 56 13.12 -19.95 5.81
CA GLN A 56 14.28 -19.59 6.64
C GLN A 56 14.17 -18.11 6.97
N TYR A 57 14.17 -17.77 8.23
CA TYR A 57 14.04 -16.37 8.65
C TYR A 57 14.90 -16.06 9.87
N ILE A 58 15.21 -14.80 10.03
CA ILE A 58 15.80 -14.23 11.24
C ILE A 58 15.00 -13.00 11.65
N VAL A 59 14.92 -12.76 12.94
CA VAL A 59 14.41 -11.52 13.52
C VAL A 59 15.54 -10.87 14.29
N GLU A 60 15.91 -9.67 13.90
CA GLU A 60 16.99 -8.89 14.52
C GLU A 60 16.46 -7.60 15.14
N ASP A 61 17.25 -7.04 16.04
CA ASP A 61 16.98 -5.77 16.72
C ASP A 61 15.63 -5.78 17.48
N VAL A 62 15.31 -6.92 18.09
CA VAL A 62 14.14 -6.99 18.94
C VAL A 62 14.42 -6.14 20.17
N ASP A 63 13.83 -4.95 20.21
CA ASP A 63 13.84 -4.14 21.41
C ASP A 63 12.89 -4.80 22.43
N SER A 64 13.45 -5.40 23.46
CA SER A 64 12.67 -6.06 24.52
C SER A 64 11.79 -5.06 25.31
N THR A 65 12.05 -3.76 25.15
CA THR A 65 11.24 -2.68 25.71
C THR A 65 10.10 -2.24 24.77
N ALA A 66 10.10 -2.72 23.53
CA ALA A 66 9.06 -2.37 22.58
C ALA A 66 7.70 -2.83 23.09
N THR A 67 6.80 -1.89 23.24
CA THR A 67 5.45 -2.15 23.72
C THR A 67 4.72 -3.04 22.70
N PRO A 68 4.06 -4.12 23.13
CA PRO A 68 3.18 -4.87 22.25
C PRO A 68 2.15 -3.96 21.59
N LEU A 69 1.67 -4.34 20.40
CA LEU A 69 0.59 -3.63 19.72
C LEU A 69 -0.68 -3.69 20.61
N LYS A 70 -0.79 -2.77 21.55
CA LYS A 70 -1.92 -2.73 22.50
C LYS A 70 -3.14 -2.06 21.92
N ASP A 71 -2.90 -1.11 21.03
CA ASP A 71 -3.93 -0.35 20.36
C ASP A 71 -3.98 -0.79 18.90
N LEU A 72 -4.93 -1.67 18.60
CA LEU A 72 -5.16 -2.22 17.25
C LEU A 72 -6.12 -1.35 16.44
N ASN A 73 -6.47 -0.16 16.94
CA ASN A 73 -7.34 0.76 16.24
C ASN A 73 -6.65 1.23 14.94
N ASP A 74 -7.41 1.22 13.89
CA ASP A 74 -6.97 1.80 12.61
C ASP A 74 -6.87 3.32 12.74
N ARG A 75 -5.64 3.82 12.78
CA ARG A 75 -5.33 5.25 12.90
C ARG A 75 -5.77 6.07 11.69
N TYR A 76 -6.09 5.40 10.59
CA TYR A 76 -6.54 6.03 9.35
C TYR A 76 -8.06 6.10 9.22
N LYS A 77 -8.79 5.31 10.02
CA LYS A 77 -10.25 5.16 9.90
C LYS A 77 -11.00 6.50 9.99
N ASP A 78 -10.60 7.33 10.95
CA ASP A 78 -11.27 8.60 11.23
C ASP A 78 -10.62 9.80 10.50
N LYS A 79 -9.65 9.53 9.61
CA LYS A 79 -9.02 10.58 8.82
C LYS A 79 -9.85 10.92 7.59
N GLU A 80 -10.15 12.20 7.41
CA GLU A 80 -10.67 12.68 6.15
C GLU A 80 -9.54 12.70 5.12
N GLY A 81 -9.72 11.91 4.05
CA GLY A 81 -8.71 11.79 3.00
C GLY A 81 -8.15 10.36 2.84
N VAL A 82 -7.08 10.25 2.09
CA VAL A 82 -6.38 9.01 1.75
C VAL A 82 -4.90 9.17 2.11
N TYR A 83 -4.52 8.66 3.27
CA TYR A 83 -3.18 8.82 3.86
C TYR A 83 -2.22 7.70 3.43
N VAL A 84 -2.76 6.56 3.03
CA VAL A 84 -2.01 5.36 2.64
C VAL A 84 -2.71 4.66 1.49
N PHE A 85 -2.02 3.75 0.83
CA PHE A 85 -2.60 2.92 -0.21
C PHE A 85 -3.87 2.23 0.29
N ARG A 86 -4.98 2.42 -0.45
CA ARG A 86 -6.31 1.90 -0.12
C ARG A 86 -6.83 2.28 1.27
N LYS A 87 -6.37 3.41 1.81
CA LYS A 87 -6.92 4.20 2.92
C LYS A 87 -6.85 3.61 4.33
N ASN A 88 -6.86 2.28 4.55
CA ASN A 88 -6.94 1.67 5.87
C ASN A 88 -6.01 0.46 6.05
N LEU A 89 -5.95 -0.09 7.26
CA LEU A 89 -5.12 -1.26 7.60
C LEU A 89 -5.49 -2.50 6.78
N LEU A 90 -6.77 -2.72 6.53
CA LEU A 90 -7.28 -3.87 5.78
C LEU A 90 -7.13 -3.74 4.26
N ARG A 91 -6.69 -2.58 3.79
CA ARG A 91 -6.60 -2.27 2.35
C ARG A 91 -7.93 -2.41 1.59
N ASN A 92 -9.05 -2.31 2.30
CA ASN A 92 -10.40 -2.57 1.78
C ASN A 92 -11.32 -1.36 1.87
N ALA A 93 -10.78 -0.16 2.08
CA ALA A 93 -11.61 1.00 2.30
C ALA A 93 -12.63 1.20 1.19
N ASP A 94 -13.83 1.40 1.62
CA ASP A 94 -14.92 1.80 0.77
C ASP A 94 -14.79 3.30 0.48
N PHE A 95 -14.57 3.65 -0.77
CA PHE A 95 -14.61 5.04 -1.25
C PHE A 95 -16.06 5.41 -1.59
N GLY A 96 -16.96 5.18 -0.63
CA GLY A 96 -18.37 5.40 -0.79
C GLY A 96 -18.70 6.82 -1.26
N GLY A 97 -19.72 6.93 -2.03
CA GLY A 97 -20.25 8.19 -2.53
C GLY A 97 -21.49 7.93 -3.39
N ARG A 98 -22.27 8.98 -3.62
CA ARG A 98 -23.41 8.91 -4.55
C ARG A 98 -23.24 9.99 -5.60
N VAL A 99 -23.26 9.58 -6.85
CA VAL A 99 -23.40 10.51 -7.97
C VAL A 99 -24.85 10.99 -7.99
N LYS A 100 -25.05 12.31 -7.98
CA LYS A 100 -26.39 12.89 -8.11
C LYS A 100 -26.78 12.88 -9.59
N GLY A 101 -27.85 12.18 -9.91
CA GLY A 101 -28.31 12.02 -11.28
C GLY A 101 -27.60 10.93 -12.06
N THR A 102 -27.89 10.84 -13.34
CA THR A 102 -27.20 9.95 -14.29
C THR A 102 -26.13 10.76 -15.02
N PRO A 103 -24.84 10.46 -14.80
CA PRO A 103 -23.79 11.17 -15.54
C PRO A 103 -23.87 10.79 -17.02
N ASP A 104 -23.78 11.78 -17.89
CA ASP A 104 -23.78 11.65 -19.34
C ASP A 104 -22.39 11.86 -19.95
N SER A 105 -21.47 12.40 -19.17
CA SER A 105 -20.12 12.72 -19.61
C SER A 105 -19.12 12.69 -18.47
N ILE A 106 -17.83 12.49 -18.83
CA ILE A 106 -16.67 12.66 -17.95
C ILE A 106 -15.82 13.77 -18.60
N ILE A 107 -15.49 14.78 -17.81
CA ILE A 107 -14.64 15.90 -18.23
C ILE A 107 -13.36 15.91 -17.44
N ILE A 108 -12.27 16.41 -18.07
CA ILE A 108 -11.02 16.71 -17.37
C ILE A 108 -11.19 18.03 -16.65
N SER A 109 -11.10 18.00 -15.30
CA SER A 109 -11.19 19.23 -14.51
C SER A 109 -9.90 20.04 -14.56
N TRP A 110 -8.78 19.36 -14.51
CA TRP A 110 -7.43 19.97 -14.61
C TRP A 110 -6.39 18.90 -14.95
N GLU A 111 -5.25 19.35 -15.41
CA GLU A 111 -4.07 18.54 -15.67
C GLU A 111 -2.87 19.11 -14.93
N PHE A 112 -1.99 18.25 -14.45
CA PHE A 112 -0.74 18.63 -13.82
C PHE A 112 0.43 17.95 -14.55
N THR A 113 1.38 18.76 -15.00
CA THR A 113 2.56 18.25 -15.70
C THR A 113 3.73 18.13 -14.72
N THR A 114 4.26 16.93 -14.55
CA THR A 114 5.49 16.69 -13.77
C THR A 114 6.72 17.10 -14.57
N ALA A 115 7.85 17.27 -13.89
CA ALA A 115 9.13 17.33 -14.60
C ALA A 115 9.41 16.00 -15.34
N TYR A 116 10.24 16.08 -16.35
CA TYR A 116 10.68 14.93 -17.12
C TYR A 116 12.18 14.74 -16.95
N ASP A 117 12.61 13.54 -16.55
CA ASP A 117 14.00 13.21 -16.33
C ASP A 117 14.48 12.19 -17.36
N THR A 118 15.52 12.54 -18.09
CA THR A 118 16.17 11.70 -19.09
C THR A 118 17.37 10.94 -18.55
N SER A 119 17.69 11.08 -17.27
CA SER A 119 18.82 10.37 -16.65
C SER A 119 18.67 8.86 -16.81
N PRO A 120 19.68 8.16 -17.33
CA PRO A 120 19.61 6.74 -17.50
C PRO A 120 19.67 5.99 -16.17
N THR A 121 18.92 4.91 -16.09
CA THR A 121 19.09 3.86 -15.09
C THR A 121 19.54 2.58 -15.77
N ARG A 122 19.88 1.54 -15.00
CA ARG A 122 20.16 0.21 -15.57
C ARG A 122 18.96 -0.41 -16.31
N PHE A 123 17.76 0.14 -16.14
CA PHE A 123 16.50 -0.30 -16.76
C PHE A 123 15.99 0.70 -17.80
N GLY A 124 16.84 1.60 -18.30
CA GLY A 124 16.45 2.65 -19.21
C GLY A 124 16.09 3.97 -18.50
N THR A 125 15.43 4.86 -19.22
CA THR A 125 14.95 6.16 -18.71
C THR A 125 13.51 6.03 -18.21
N TRP A 126 13.19 6.69 -17.09
CA TRP A 126 11.87 6.61 -16.46
C TRP A 126 11.01 7.86 -16.68
N GLY A 127 11.61 8.94 -17.19
CA GLY A 127 10.89 10.13 -17.64
C GLY A 127 10.18 10.89 -16.52
N GLY A 128 8.88 11.01 -16.61
CA GLY A 128 8.01 11.74 -15.67
C GLY A 128 6.69 11.01 -15.44
N GLY A 129 5.74 11.72 -14.82
CA GLY A 129 4.46 11.15 -14.41
C GLY A 129 4.52 10.49 -13.04
N SER A 130 3.38 9.98 -12.57
CA SER A 130 3.29 9.17 -11.36
C SER A 130 3.65 7.70 -11.65
N GLY A 131 4.09 6.96 -10.64
CA GLY A 131 4.28 5.52 -10.76
C GLY A 131 2.95 4.80 -11.03
N TRP A 132 2.98 3.80 -11.90
CA TRP A 132 1.77 3.04 -12.26
C TRP A 132 1.28 2.10 -11.16
N THR A 133 2.14 1.74 -10.22
CA THR A 133 1.77 0.93 -9.04
C THR A 133 1.37 1.80 -7.86
N GLY A 134 1.54 3.12 -7.98
CA GLY A 134 1.26 4.08 -6.92
C GLY A 134 -0.16 4.64 -6.97
N GLN A 135 -0.71 4.90 -5.80
CA GLN A 135 -1.94 5.64 -5.62
C GLN A 135 -1.59 7.04 -5.11
N PRO A 136 -2.13 8.13 -5.70
CA PRO A 136 -2.03 9.46 -5.11
C PRO A 136 -2.66 9.50 -3.71
N LEU A 137 -2.05 10.22 -2.78
CA LEU A 137 -2.72 10.56 -1.53
C LEU A 137 -3.67 11.73 -1.76
N TYR A 138 -4.77 11.72 -1.03
CA TYR A 138 -5.67 12.85 -0.94
C TYR A 138 -5.74 13.30 0.51
N MET A 139 -5.28 14.51 0.76
CA MET A 139 -5.22 15.10 2.09
C MET A 139 -6.32 16.15 2.25
N LYS A 140 -7.01 16.08 3.37
CA LYS A 140 -7.93 17.13 3.79
C LYS A 140 -7.43 17.68 5.13
N TRP A 141 -6.82 18.84 5.08
CA TRP A 141 -6.20 19.48 6.23
C TRP A 141 -7.23 20.21 7.07
N THR A 142 -7.16 20.05 8.38
CA THR A 142 -7.95 20.86 9.32
C THR A 142 -7.43 22.29 9.36
N ASP A 143 -8.25 23.22 9.88
CA ASP A 143 -7.84 24.63 10.04
C ASP A 143 -6.60 24.75 10.93
N GLU A 144 -6.47 23.91 11.96
CA GLU A 144 -5.29 23.86 12.84
C GLU A 144 -4.04 23.38 12.09
N GLN A 145 -4.17 22.35 11.27
CA GLN A 145 -3.08 21.87 10.42
C GLN A 145 -2.67 22.92 9.39
N MET A 146 -3.63 23.57 8.77
CA MET A 146 -3.39 24.70 7.84
C MET A 146 -2.63 25.84 8.51
N ALA A 147 -3.04 26.23 9.72
CA ALA A 147 -2.37 27.27 10.49
C ALA A 147 -0.93 26.85 10.85
N THR A 148 -0.73 25.59 11.22
CA THR A 148 0.60 25.02 11.53
C THR A 148 1.51 25.07 10.31
N PHE A 149 1.04 24.64 9.14
CA PHE A 149 1.81 24.70 7.90
C PHE A 149 2.18 26.14 7.53
N ARG A 150 1.22 27.08 7.55
CA ARG A 150 1.49 28.48 7.23
C ARG A 150 2.53 29.12 8.16
N LYS A 151 2.60 28.67 9.41
CA LYS A 151 3.57 29.17 10.39
C LYS A 151 4.96 28.55 10.21
N SER A 152 5.04 27.27 9.83
CA SER A 152 6.28 26.49 9.99
C SER A 152 6.86 25.94 8.69
N SER A 153 6.02 25.69 7.67
CA SER A 153 6.47 25.03 6.45
C SER A 153 6.94 26.02 5.41
N PRO A 154 8.20 25.97 4.98
CA PRO A 154 8.65 26.71 3.81
C PRO A 154 8.09 26.09 2.52
N GLY A 155 8.17 26.82 1.42
CA GLY A 155 7.80 26.34 0.09
C GLY A 155 6.30 26.27 -0.20
N LEU A 156 5.43 26.82 0.65
CA LEU A 156 4.01 26.97 0.34
C LEU A 156 3.82 27.98 -0.79
N THR A 157 2.97 27.66 -1.76
CA THR A 157 2.59 28.56 -2.84
C THR A 157 1.31 29.33 -2.49
N ALA A 158 0.90 30.25 -3.37
CA ALA A 158 -0.39 30.95 -3.24
C ALA A 158 -1.60 29.98 -3.39
N ASP A 159 -1.41 28.82 -4.04
CA ASP A 159 -2.43 27.81 -4.23
C ASP A 159 -2.50 26.80 -3.07
N PHE A 160 -1.73 26.98 -1.97
CA PHE A 160 -1.85 26.13 -0.79
C PHE A 160 -3.23 26.26 -0.15
N GLY A 161 -3.93 25.15 -0.07
CA GLY A 161 -5.32 25.07 0.39
C GLY A 161 -5.61 23.85 1.26
N PRO A 162 -6.86 23.73 1.73
CA PRO A 162 -7.25 22.66 2.66
C PRO A 162 -7.22 21.26 2.04
N GLU A 163 -7.27 21.15 0.73
CA GLU A 163 -7.30 19.88 0.03
C GLU A 163 -6.12 19.78 -0.95
N GLU A 164 -5.28 18.77 -0.73
CA GLU A 164 -4.08 18.50 -1.53
C GLU A 164 -4.05 17.06 -2.04
N ILE A 165 -3.58 16.88 -3.26
CA ILE A 165 -3.11 15.59 -3.79
C ILE A 165 -1.61 15.53 -3.62
N ILE A 166 -1.08 14.43 -3.07
CA ILE A 166 0.36 14.21 -2.94
C ILE A 166 0.77 13.00 -3.79
N VAL A 167 1.78 13.19 -4.63
CA VAL A 167 2.23 12.19 -5.61
C VAL A 167 3.75 12.06 -5.59
N GLY A 168 4.25 10.84 -5.41
CA GLY A 168 5.61 10.47 -5.80
C GLY A 168 5.69 10.27 -7.31
N SER A 169 6.79 10.62 -7.95
CA SER A 169 6.91 10.57 -9.39
C SER A 169 8.10 9.78 -9.89
N LEU A 170 8.00 9.33 -11.15
CA LEU A 170 9.08 8.65 -11.86
C LEU A 170 10.28 9.57 -12.11
N CYS A 171 10.07 10.90 -12.10
CA CYS A 171 11.17 11.86 -12.18
C CYS A 171 11.86 12.14 -10.83
N GLY A 172 11.59 11.37 -9.78
CA GLY A 172 12.23 11.51 -8.47
C GLY A 172 11.86 12.78 -7.73
N LYS A 173 10.67 13.28 -7.98
CA LYS A 173 10.09 14.44 -7.29
C LYS A 173 8.81 14.05 -6.56
N GLY A 174 8.54 14.70 -5.43
CA GLY A 174 7.26 14.65 -4.72
C GLY A 174 6.46 15.92 -5.00
N TYR A 175 5.28 15.77 -5.56
CA TYR A 175 4.42 16.89 -5.92
C TYR A 175 3.26 17.04 -4.96
N PHE A 176 2.89 18.27 -4.71
CA PHE A 176 1.74 18.68 -3.91
C PHE A 176 0.85 19.55 -4.80
N ILE A 177 -0.37 19.13 -5.00
CA ILE A 177 -1.28 19.70 -5.98
C ILE A 177 -2.56 20.10 -5.27
N ASN A 178 -2.97 21.36 -5.42
CA ASN A 178 -4.26 21.81 -4.94
C ASN A 178 -5.37 21.04 -5.67
N TYR A 179 -6.21 20.35 -4.91
CA TYR A 179 -7.27 19.48 -5.45
C TYR A 179 -8.24 20.21 -6.38
N HIS A 180 -8.56 21.48 -6.10
CA HIS A 180 -9.54 22.24 -6.87
C HIS A 180 -8.97 22.93 -8.09
N THR A 181 -7.70 23.41 -8.00
CA THR A 181 -7.11 24.22 -9.08
C THR A 181 -6.17 23.43 -9.98
N GLY A 182 -5.71 22.27 -9.56
CA GLY A 182 -4.70 21.50 -10.28
C GLY A 182 -3.31 22.12 -10.28
N LYS A 183 -3.09 23.21 -9.51
CA LYS A 183 -1.81 23.88 -9.43
C LYS A 183 -0.98 23.37 -8.28
N ALA A 184 0.37 23.55 -8.38
CA ALA A 184 1.25 23.22 -7.27
C ALA A 184 0.90 24.04 -6.03
N SER A 185 0.60 23.38 -4.91
CA SER A 185 0.31 23.97 -3.62
C SER A 185 1.57 24.19 -2.78
N ARG A 186 2.64 23.46 -3.11
CA ARG A 186 3.97 23.57 -2.49
C ARG A 186 5.04 23.37 -3.55
N GLU A 187 6.25 23.86 -3.26
CA GLU A 187 7.45 23.50 -4.01
C GLU A 187 7.62 21.96 -3.99
N PRO A 188 8.09 21.33 -5.08
CA PRO A 188 8.28 19.90 -5.11
C PRO A 188 9.44 19.47 -4.20
N LEU A 189 9.27 18.34 -3.51
CA LEU A 189 10.36 17.69 -2.79
C LEU A 189 11.29 16.96 -3.75
N ASP A 190 12.59 16.98 -3.44
CA ASP A 190 13.56 16.13 -4.13
C ASP A 190 13.63 14.76 -3.46
N LEU A 191 13.10 13.73 -4.13
CA LEU A 191 13.08 12.35 -3.66
C LEU A 191 14.32 11.56 -4.10
N GLY A 192 15.15 12.14 -4.96
CA GLY A 192 16.41 11.58 -5.45
C GLY A 192 16.23 10.55 -6.56
N ASN A 193 15.59 9.43 -6.28
CA ASN A 193 15.39 8.33 -7.21
C ASN A 193 13.93 8.21 -7.68
N VAL A 194 13.71 7.34 -8.66
CA VAL A 194 12.39 6.97 -9.18
C VAL A 194 11.50 6.47 -8.05
N VAL A 195 10.27 6.95 -7.97
CA VAL A 195 9.23 6.46 -7.05
C VAL A 195 8.12 5.84 -7.89
N LYS A 196 7.94 4.52 -7.77
CA LYS A 196 6.90 3.76 -8.46
C LYS A 196 5.66 3.60 -7.58
N GLY A 197 5.89 3.29 -6.30
CA GLY A 197 4.84 2.95 -5.34
C GLY A 197 4.13 4.16 -4.72
N THR A 198 3.18 3.88 -3.87
CA THR A 198 2.43 4.87 -3.12
C THR A 198 3.28 5.44 -1.98
N VAL A 199 3.40 6.75 -1.90
CA VAL A 199 3.93 7.42 -0.71
C VAL A 199 2.94 7.26 0.46
N GLY A 200 3.38 7.40 1.71
CA GLY A 200 2.52 7.28 2.89
C GLY A 200 2.56 8.54 3.74
N MET A 201 1.41 8.98 4.22
CA MET A 201 1.32 10.06 5.20
C MET A 201 1.09 9.49 6.60
N ASP A 202 1.87 9.97 7.56
CA ASP A 202 1.65 9.59 8.96
C ASP A 202 0.30 10.11 9.47
N PRO A 203 -0.49 9.30 10.18
CA PRO A 203 -1.79 9.73 10.67
C PRO A 203 -1.72 10.72 11.86
N GLU A 204 -0.56 10.88 12.50
CA GLU A 204 -0.38 11.68 13.72
C GLU A 204 0.71 12.75 13.59
N TYR A 205 1.75 12.46 12.80
CA TYR A 205 2.86 13.38 12.55
C TYR A 205 2.76 13.96 11.13
N TYR A 206 3.51 15.03 10.86
CA TYR A 206 3.62 15.61 9.52
C TYR A 206 4.73 14.94 8.69
N ASN A 207 4.82 13.62 8.79
CA ASN A 207 5.82 12.81 8.10
C ASN A 207 5.25 12.25 6.79
N LEU A 208 5.95 12.50 5.70
CA LEU A 208 5.72 11.81 4.43
C LEU A 208 6.75 10.70 4.28
N TYR A 209 6.29 9.46 4.17
CA TYR A 209 7.10 8.25 3.95
C TYR A 209 7.22 7.97 2.47
N VAL A 210 8.45 7.87 1.98
CA VAL A 210 8.71 7.68 0.55
C VAL A 210 9.69 6.54 0.34
N GLY A 211 9.25 5.50 -0.34
CA GLY A 211 10.11 4.45 -0.85
C GLY A 211 10.60 4.76 -2.26
N GLN A 212 11.83 4.37 -2.55
CA GLN A 212 12.42 4.52 -3.87
C GLN A 212 12.39 3.19 -4.62
N GLY A 213 11.97 3.17 -5.88
CA GLY A 213 11.80 1.97 -6.69
C GLY A 213 12.98 1.64 -7.60
N VAL A 214 13.65 2.64 -8.16
CA VAL A 214 14.78 2.44 -9.07
C VAL A 214 15.87 3.48 -8.83
N PRO A 215 17.13 3.06 -8.63
CA PRO A 215 18.24 3.99 -8.47
C PRO A 215 18.63 4.60 -9.83
N ARG A 216 18.83 5.90 -9.87
CA ARG A 216 19.30 6.63 -11.05
C ARG A 216 20.80 6.61 -11.20
N GLN A 217 21.53 6.90 -10.14
CA GLN A 217 22.96 6.99 -10.10
C GLN A 217 23.51 6.40 -8.79
N ALA A 218 24.84 6.39 -8.65
CA ALA A 218 25.49 6.03 -7.41
C ALA A 218 25.11 7.03 -6.30
N GLY A 219 24.08 6.73 -5.57
CA GLY A 219 23.56 7.53 -4.46
C GLY A 219 22.78 6.65 -3.50
N PRO A 220 22.33 7.18 -2.38
CA PRO A 220 21.56 6.42 -1.42
C PRO A 220 20.26 5.95 -2.06
N PHE A 221 19.97 4.65 -1.91
CA PHE A 221 18.81 3.98 -2.45
C PHE A 221 18.11 3.18 -1.36
N GLY A 222 16.84 3.51 -1.10
CA GLY A 222 16.12 2.92 0.01
C GLY A 222 14.80 3.63 0.32
N CYS A 223 14.52 3.81 1.61
CA CYS A 223 13.34 4.52 2.10
C CYS A 223 13.71 5.76 2.93
N GLN A 224 12.79 6.73 2.98
CA GLN A 224 13.07 8.04 3.54
C GLN A 224 11.84 8.67 4.18
N VAL A 225 12.09 9.63 5.09
CA VAL A 225 11.06 10.45 5.71
C VAL A 225 11.31 11.91 5.35
N PHE A 226 10.27 12.58 4.91
CA PHE A 226 10.23 14.02 4.79
C PHE A 226 9.37 14.61 5.89
N ASP A 227 9.94 15.53 6.66
CA ASP A 227 9.21 16.37 7.60
C ASP A 227 8.55 17.51 6.82
N LEU A 228 7.24 17.47 6.67
CA LEU A 228 6.50 18.48 5.89
C LEU A 228 6.46 19.84 6.56
N LEU A 229 6.70 19.94 7.89
CA LEU A 229 6.83 21.23 8.57
C LEU A 229 8.14 21.92 8.24
N LYS A 230 9.18 21.16 7.91
CA LYS A 230 10.48 21.67 7.48
C LYS A 230 10.65 21.62 5.97
N HIS A 231 9.74 20.97 5.28
CA HIS A 231 9.80 20.72 3.84
C HIS A 231 11.12 20.11 3.39
N GLN A 232 11.65 19.13 4.15
CA GLN A 232 12.96 18.53 3.89
C GLN A 232 13.02 17.07 4.32
N ARG A 233 13.93 16.31 3.70
CA ARG A 233 14.27 14.97 4.13
C ARG A 233 14.99 15.00 5.47
N THR A 234 14.48 14.27 6.45
CA THR A 234 15.03 14.22 7.82
C THR A 234 15.53 12.84 8.21
N PHE A 235 15.11 11.80 7.48
CA PHE A 235 15.55 10.42 7.70
C PHE A 235 15.76 9.73 6.35
N PHE A 236 16.77 8.86 6.31
CA PHE A 236 17.05 7.96 5.19
C PHE A 236 17.57 6.63 5.70
N TYR A 237 17.10 5.53 5.11
CA TYR A 237 17.62 4.19 5.36
C TYR A 237 17.77 3.41 4.06
N GLY A 238 18.97 2.88 3.84
CA GLY A 238 19.36 2.04 2.70
C GLY A 238 20.76 2.37 2.18
N PRO A 239 21.42 1.41 1.53
CA PRO A 239 21.07 0.00 1.49
C PRO A 239 21.21 -0.69 2.86
N ASP A 240 20.45 -1.78 3.09
CA ASP A 240 20.63 -2.62 4.27
C ASP A 240 21.75 -3.65 4.01
N PRO A 241 22.91 -3.53 4.68
CA PRO A 241 24.04 -4.44 4.45
C PRO A 241 23.80 -5.87 4.94
N LYS A 242 22.77 -6.08 5.76
CA LYS A 242 22.38 -7.40 6.29
C LYS A 242 21.26 -8.05 5.50
N ALA A 243 20.68 -7.36 4.52
CA ALA A 243 19.65 -7.94 3.67
C ALA A 243 20.21 -9.10 2.85
N TRP A 244 19.41 -10.15 2.69
CA TRP A 244 19.83 -11.33 1.93
C TRP A 244 19.67 -11.15 0.42
N ARG A 245 18.90 -10.16 -0.02
CA ARG A 245 18.80 -9.70 -1.40
C ARG A 245 19.36 -8.28 -1.50
N GLY A 246 20.25 -8.07 -2.44
CA GLY A 246 20.96 -6.78 -2.61
C GLY A 246 20.15 -5.66 -3.28
N TRP A 247 18.89 -5.90 -3.61
CA TRP A 247 18.01 -4.91 -4.22
C TRP A 247 17.21 -4.15 -3.16
N ASN A 248 17.53 -2.88 -2.93
CA ASN A 248 17.00 -2.08 -1.83
C ASN A 248 15.90 -1.11 -2.28
N ALA A 249 15.03 -1.53 -3.19
CA ALA A 249 13.81 -0.82 -3.52
C ALA A 249 12.75 -0.97 -2.42
N PHE A 250 11.85 0.00 -2.34
CA PHE A 250 10.71 0.05 -1.44
C PHE A 250 9.49 0.56 -2.21
N ASP A 251 8.93 -0.29 -3.06
CA ASP A 251 7.72 0.03 -3.82
C ASP A 251 6.45 -0.18 -2.99
N SER A 252 6.54 -0.99 -1.94
CA SER A 252 5.46 -1.17 -0.97
C SER A 252 5.13 0.14 -0.24
N ASN A 253 3.86 0.36 0.00
CA ASN A 253 3.40 1.45 0.86
C ASN A 253 3.60 1.08 2.34
N SER A 254 4.27 1.94 3.10
CA SER A 254 4.39 1.80 4.55
C SER A 254 3.04 1.97 5.24
N ILE A 255 2.90 1.37 6.44
CA ILE A 255 1.65 1.46 7.20
C ILE A 255 1.90 1.58 8.70
N VAL A 256 1.12 2.43 9.36
CA VAL A 256 1.14 2.58 10.83
C VAL A 256 0.10 1.68 11.46
N ALA A 257 0.56 0.77 12.31
CA ALA A 257 -0.30 -0.11 13.08
C ALA A 257 0.20 -0.19 14.53
N GLY A 258 -0.70 -0.08 15.49
CA GLY A 258 -0.39 -0.16 16.92
C GLY A 258 0.70 0.81 17.39
N GLY A 259 0.82 1.98 16.77
CA GLY A 259 1.83 2.98 17.11
C GLY A 259 3.18 2.84 16.37
N TYR A 260 3.40 1.73 15.67
CA TYR A 260 4.60 1.47 14.89
C TYR A 260 4.37 1.66 13.38
N LEU A 261 5.43 2.04 12.66
CA LEU A 261 5.46 1.99 11.21
C LEU A 261 6.03 0.64 10.77
N PHE A 262 5.34 -0.02 9.84
CA PHE A 262 5.83 -1.21 9.16
C PHE A 262 6.10 -0.90 7.70
N TRP A 263 7.21 -1.44 7.18
CA TRP A 263 7.61 -1.22 5.80
C TRP A 263 8.25 -2.47 5.21
N CYS A 264 7.72 -2.94 4.11
CA CYS A 264 8.28 -4.05 3.35
C CYS A 264 9.29 -3.54 2.33
N GLY A 265 10.38 -4.26 2.13
CA GLY A 265 11.41 -3.93 1.15
C GLY A 265 11.65 -5.05 0.16
N GLU A 266 11.98 -4.71 -1.07
CA GLU A 266 12.37 -5.68 -2.09
C GLU A 266 13.72 -6.37 -1.81
N ASN A 267 14.31 -6.07 -0.68
CA ASN A 267 15.50 -6.75 -0.17
C ASN A 267 15.18 -7.99 0.69
N GLY A 268 13.91 -8.43 0.69
CA GLY A 268 13.44 -9.59 1.46
C GLY A 268 13.32 -9.31 2.96
N SER A 269 13.03 -8.06 3.32
CA SER A 269 12.97 -7.65 4.72
C SER A 269 11.69 -6.89 5.04
N ILE A 270 11.18 -7.08 6.25
CA ILE A 270 10.08 -6.30 6.81
C ILE A 270 10.63 -5.54 8.01
N TYR A 271 10.50 -4.23 8.01
CA TYR A 271 11.01 -3.33 9.03
C TYR A 271 9.89 -2.85 9.94
N LYS A 272 10.15 -2.82 11.24
CA LYS A 272 9.30 -2.22 12.27
C LYS A 272 10.04 -1.04 12.90
N TYR A 273 9.40 0.13 12.88
CA TYR A 273 9.96 1.37 13.40
C TYR A 273 9.06 2.00 14.46
N GLU A 274 9.67 2.51 15.52
CA GLU A 274 9.07 3.63 16.25
C GLU A 274 9.18 4.90 15.41
N ARG A 275 8.18 5.76 15.53
CA ARG A 275 8.07 6.98 14.75
C ARG A 275 7.94 8.20 15.67
N SER A 276 8.54 9.30 15.24
CA SER A 276 8.40 10.64 15.81
C SER A 276 8.43 11.66 14.70
N GLN A 277 8.17 12.92 14.99
CA GLN A 277 8.22 13.97 13.98
C GLN A 277 9.58 13.98 13.28
N GLY A 278 9.57 13.74 11.98
CA GLY A 278 10.74 13.73 11.12
C GLY A 278 11.73 12.59 11.34
N ASN A 279 11.41 11.54 12.11
CA ASN A 279 12.37 10.49 12.41
C ASN A 279 11.74 9.10 12.58
N LEU A 280 12.55 8.08 12.31
CA LEU A 280 12.25 6.68 12.58
C LEU A 280 13.39 6.04 13.37
N ARG A 281 13.06 5.25 14.38
CA ARG A 281 13.99 4.37 15.10
C ARG A 281 13.63 2.92 14.82
N ARG A 282 14.55 2.16 14.21
CA ARG A 282 14.30 0.74 13.96
C ARG A 282 14.20 -0.02 15.27
N VAL A 283 13.10 -0.76 15.45
CA VAL A 283 12.80 -1.59 16.61
C VAL A 283 13.11 -3.04 16.31
N SER A 284 12.74 -3.50 15.13
CA SER A 284 12.94 -4.88 14.71
C SER A 284 12.94 -4.98 13.19
N VAL A 285 13.58 -6.02 12.69
CA VAL A 285 13.51 -6.40 11.28
C VAL A 285 13.42 -7.91 11.17
N MET A 286 12.49 -8.38 10.34
CA MET A 286 12.46 -9.76 9.88
C MET A 286 13.07 -9.83 8.49
N ARG A 287 13.99 -10.77 8.29
CA ARG A 287 14.53 -11.15 6.97
C ARG A 287 14.19 -12.60 6.72
N TYR A 288 13.82 -12.92 5.50
CA TYR A 288 13.45 -14.29 5.16
C TYR A 288 13.92 -14.67 3.75
N ARG A 289 13.91 -15.99 3.53
CA ARG A 289 14.11 -16.62 2.23
C ARG A 289 13.33 -17.94 2.16
N VAL A 290 12.98 -18.32 0.96
CA VAL A 290 12.29 -19.58 0.65
C VAL A 290 13.15 -20.36 -0.34
N GLY A 291 13.39 -21.64 -0.09
CA GLY A 291 14.25 -22.46 -0.96
C GLY A 291 15.67 -21.90 -1.14
N GLY A 292 16.22 -21.21 -0.13
CA GLY A 292 17.54 -20.60 -0.19
C GLY A 292 17.62 -19.25 -0.91
N MET A 293 16.51 -18.75 -1.48
CA MET A 293 16.45 -17.48 -2.21
C MET A 293 15.63 -16.43 -1.46
N ALA A 294 16.19 -15.22 -1.30
CA ALA A 294 15.49 -14.09 -0.75
C ALA A 294 14.65 -13.42 -1.87
N PRO A 295 13.33 -13.31 -1.69
CA PRO A 295 12.45 -12.66 -2.66
C PRO A 295 12.45 -11.14 -2.49
N GLY A 296 11.76 -10.43 -3.41
CA GLY A 296 11.42 -9.02 -3.27
C GLY A 296 9.97 -8.86 -2.84
N ILE A 297 9.71 -7.97 -1.88
CA ILE A 297 8.36 -7.67 -1.43
C ILE A 297 7.95 -6.34 -2.06
N GLU A 298 7.14 -6.40 -3.11
CA GLU A 298 6.57 -5.22 -3.77
C GLU A 298 5.17 -4.91 -3.24
N SER A 299 4.44 -5.92 -2.78
CA SER A 299 3.12 -5.74 -2.17
C SER A 299 3.19 -4.92 -0.87
N SER A 300 2.16 -4.14 -0.62
CA SER A 300 2.02 -3.40 0.63
C SER A 300 1.42 -4.28 1.73
N LEU A 301 1.89 -4.11 2.96
CA LEU A 301 1.39 -4.87 4.10
C LEU A 301 -0.10 -4.58 4.33
N CYS A 302 -0.92 -5.63 4.36
CA CYS A 302 -2.28 -5.62 4.86
C CYS A 302 -2.27 -6.03 6.33
N VAL A 303 -3.02 -5.38 7.19
CA VAL A 303 -2.98 -5.64 8.64
C VAL A 303 -4.38 -5.93 9.17
N TYR A 304 -4.52 -7.05 9.84
CA TYR A 304 -5.72 -7.38 10.61
C TYR A 304 -5.33 -7.78 12.03
N LEU A 305 -5.83 -7.05 13.02
CA LEU A 305 -5.39 -7.14 14.41
C LEU A 305 -3.86 -6.95 14.52
N ASN A 306 -3.16 -7.90 15.14
CA ASN A 306 -1.70 -7.90 15.26
C ASN A 306 -1.00 -8.75 14.20
N TYR A 307 -1.68 -9.10 13.12
CA TYR A 307 -1.13 -9.88 12.02
C TYR A 307 -0.96 -9.02 10.77
N GLY A 308 0.18 -9.19 10.12
CA GLY A 308 0.48 -8.57 8.83
C GLY A 308 0.54 -9.63 7.73
N TYR A 309 -0.01 -9.30 6.58
CA TYR A 309 -0.07 -10.16 5.42
C TYR A 309 0.56 -9.47 4.22
N PHE A 310 1.40 -10.18 3.51
CA PHE A 310 2.08 -9.68 2.32
C PHE A 310 2.36 -10.83 1.36
N SER A 311 2.62 -10.50 0.11
CA SER A 311 3.08 -11.40 -0.93
C SER A 311 4.38 -10.88 -1.55
N ASP A 312 5.08 -11.73 -2.25
CA ASP A 312 6.35 -11.41 -2.86
C ASP A 312 6.45 -11.87 -4.33
N ASN A 313 7.50 -11.42 -5.01
CA ASN A 313 7.73 -11.67 -6.43
C ASN A 313 8.12 -13.14 -6.77
N ARG A 314 7.89 -14.06 -5.83
CA ARG A 314 8.04 -15.51 -6.05
C ARG A 314 6.77 -16.28 -5.69
N GLY A 315 5.69 -15.56 -5.41
CA GLY A 315 4.40 -16.15 -5.08
C GLY A 315 4.23 -16.54 -3.63
N ASN A 316 5.16 -16.20 -2.75
CA ASN A 316 4.97 -16.50 -1.34
C ASN A 316 3.96 -15.53 -0.73
N VAL A 317 2.90 -16.06 -0.17
CA VAL A 317 1.92 -15.34 0.66
C VAL A 317 2.22 -15.67 2.11
N ILE A 318 2.50 -14.67 2.91
CA ILE A 318 3.01 -14.85 4.27
C ILE A 318 2.20 -14.03 5.27
N CYS A 319 1.84 -14.68 6.37
CA CYS A 319 1.33 -14.03 7.57
C CYS A 319 2.44 -13.92 8.60
N ILE A 320 2.59 -12.74 9.19
CA ILE A 320 3.49 -12.52 10.32
C ILE A 320 2.76 -11.96 11.53
N ASN A 321 3.23 -12.30 12.71
CA ASN A 321 2.81 -11.65 13.94
C ASN A 321 3.62 -10.36 14.12
N LEU A 322 2.97 -9.21 14.08
CA LEU A 322 3.61 -7.89 14.12
C LEU A 322 4.22 -7.54 15.50
N ASN A 323 3.85 -8.26 16.56
CA ASN A 323 4.50 -8.11 17.85
C ASN A 323 5.87 -8.77 17.87
N THR A 324 5.96 -10.00 17.40
CA THR A 324 7.18 -10.81 17.44
C THR A 324 7.98 -10.75 16.14
N MET A 325 7.42 -10.19 15.08
CA MET A 325 7.96 -10.19 13.72
C MET A 325 8.24 -11.59 13.18
N LYS A 326 7.61 -12.63 13.75
CA LYS A 326 7.80 -14.01 13.30
C LYS A 326 6.69 -14.45 12.33
N PRO A 327 7.01 -15.26 11.32
CA PRO A 327 6.01 -15.84 10.45
C PRO A 327 5.07 -16.78 11.24
N VAL A 328 3.81 -16.75 10.85
CA VAL A 328 2.74 -17.56 11.42
C VAL A 328 2.38 -18.69 10.46
N TRP A 329 2.21 -18.36 9.17
CA TRP A 329 1.97 -19.30 8.10
C TRP A 329 2.51 -18.79 6.77
N HIS A 330 2.66 -19.72 5.83
CA HIS A 330 3.11 -19.50 4.47
C HIS A 330 2.20 -20.25 3.51
N TYR A 331 1.87 -19.64 2.39
CA TYR A 331 1.17 -20.23 1.26
C TYR A 331 1.94 -19.93 -0.02
N ASP A 332 2.07 -20.90 -0.91
CA ASP A 332 2.68 -20.72 -2.22
C ASP A 332 1.60 -20.45 -3.27
N ASN A 333 1.57 -19.24 -3.81
CA ASN A 333 0.68 -18.82 -4.89
C ASN A 333 1.22 -19.20 -6.27
N HIS A 334 2.41 -19.80 -6.32
CA HIS A 334 3.11 -20.34 -7.48
C HIS A 334 3.52 -19.32 -8.55
N ASP A 335 3.17 -18.05 -8.42
CA ASP A 335 3.49 -17.01 -9.39
C ASP A 335 3.73 -15.67 -8.72
N ASP A 336 4.42 -14.78 -9.40
CA ASP A 336 4.71 -13.42 -8.93
C ASP A 336 3.45 -12.73 -8.41
N SER A 337 3.53 -12.20 -7.20
CA SER A 337 2.36 -11.69 -6.47
C SER A 337 2.63 -10.31 -5.89
N ASP A 338 2.82 -9.33 -6.75
CA ASP A 338 3.03 -7.93 -6.39
C ASP A 338 1.77 -7.23 -5.89
N GLY A 339 0.61 -7.82 -6.16
CA GLY A 339 -0.68 -7.31 -5.74
C GLY A 339 -0.82 -7.22 -4.22
N THR A 340 -1.10 -6.02 -3.71
CA THR A 340 -1.40 -5.84 -2.28
C THR A 340 -2.68 -6.58 -1.91
N MET A 341 -2.60 -7.44 -0.91
CA MET A 341 -3.74 -8.17 -0.40
C MET A 341 -4.79 -7.25 0.21
N VAL A 342 -6.03 -7.68 0.11
CA VAL A 342 -7.19 -7.04 0.75
C VAL A 342 -7.75 -8.00 1.78
N CYS A 343 -7.92 -7.51 3.00
CA CYS A 343 -8.63 -8.25 4.03
C CYS A 343 -10.07 -7.72 4.16
N ARG A 344 -11.03 -8.63 4.19
CA ARG A 344 -12.43 -8.30 4.43
C ARG A 344 -13.03 -9.31 5.39
N GLU A 345 -13.81 -8.83 6.33
CA GLU A 345 -14.59 -9.67 7.20
C GLU A 345 -15.96 -9.93 6.58
N GLU A 346 -16.32 -11.19 6.42
CA GLU A 346 -17.58 -11.64 5.87
C GLU A 346 -18.20 -12.68 6.82
N GLY A 347 -19.39 -12.39 7.35
CA GLY A 347 -20.02 -13.25 8.34
C GLY A 347 -19.18 -13.49 9.61
N GLY A 348 -18.37 -12.53 10.00
CA GLY A 348 -17.46 -12.62 11.15
C GLY A 348 -16.17 -13.42 10.88
N ILE A 349 -15.90 -13.80 9.63
CA ILE A 349 -14.69 -14.51 9.21
C ILE A 349 -13.82 -13.56 8.38
N PRO A 350 -12.53 -13.39 8.71
CA PRO A 350 -11.62 -12.61 7.87
C PRO A 350 -11.18 -13.43 6.66
N TYR A 351 -11.33 -12.84 5.48
CA TYR A 351 -10.85 -13.38 4.21
C TYR A 351 -9.74 -12.49 3.67
N LEU A 352 -8.72 -13.10 3.10
CA LEU A 352 -7.68 -12.44 2.35
C LEU A 352 -7.89 -12.67 0.86
N TYR A 353 -7.95 -11.58 0.12
CA TYR A 353 -8.01 -11.59 -1.34
C TYR A 353 -6.63 -11.26 -1.87
N THR A 354 -6.08 -12.14 -2.67
CA THR A 354 -4.78 -11.96 -3.33
C THR A 354 -4.90 -12.22 -4.82
N ALA A 355 -3.92 -11.70 -5.57
CA ALA A 355 -3.77 -11.94 -7.00
C ALA A 355 -2.30 -12.18 -7.32
N CYS A 356 -2.04 -12.82 -8.44
CA CYS A 356 -0.70 -12.95 -9.00
C CYS A 356 -0.65 -12.36 -10.40
N GLU A 357 0.55 -12.05 -10.85
CA GLU A 357 0.83 -11.88 -12.28
C GLU A 357 0.68 -13.25 -12.95
N VAL A 358 0.22 -13.29 -14.19
CA VAL A 358 -0.01 -14.57 -14.87
C VAL A 358 1.17 -14.85 -15.80
N ASP A 359 2.37 -14.95 -15.23
CA ASP A 359 3.60 -15.12 -15.98
C ASP A 359 3.92 -16.58 -16.29
N LYS A 360 3.63 -17.47 -15.34
CA LYS A 360 4.11 -18.87 -15.40
C LYS A 360 3.02 -19.89 -15.51
N GLN A 361 1.81 -19.59 -15.06
CA GLN A 361 0.71 -20.56 -15.00
C GLN A 361 -0.55 -20.18 -15.78
N GLY A 362 -0.54 -19.13 -16.47
CA GLY A 362 -1.24 -18.81 -17.71
C GLY A 362 -2.72 -18.45 -17.67
N ASP A 363 -3.59 -18.67 -16.69
CA ASP A 363 -5.02 -18.58 -16.98
C ASP A 363 -5.89 -17.67 -16.11
N SER A 364 -5.46 -17.21 -14.97
CA SER A 364 -6.26 -16.27 -14.20
C SER A 364 -5.46 -15.47 -13.19
N GLY A 365 -5.60 -14.15 -13.20
CA GLY A 365 -4.96 -13.26 -12.25
C GLY A 365 -5.53 -13.32 -10.84
N VAL A 366 -6.60 -14.06 -10.58
CA VAL A 366 -7.21 -14.24 -9.25
C VAL A 366 -7.23 -15.71 -8.93
N ARG A 367 -6.41 -16.14 -8.00
CA ARG A 367 -6.30 -17.57 -7.71
C ARG A 367 -6.89 -17.98 -6.39
N HIS A 368 -6.86 -17.18 -5.35
CA HIS A 368 -7.12 -17.71 -4.03
C HIS A 368 -7.83 -16.77 -3.08
N PHE A 369 -8.76 -17.38 -2.37
CA PHE A 369 -9.16 -16.97 -1.04
C PHE A 369 -8.20 -17.62 -0.05
N VAL A 370 -7.54 -16.83 0.76
CA VAL A 370 -6.83 -17.33 1.93
C VAL A 370 -7.70 -17.00 3.14
N LYS A 371 -8.32 -18.03 3.66
CA LYS A 371 -9.22 -17.98 4.81
C LYS A 371 -8.42 -17.95 6.10
#